data_29212a502cff0a7c3bacf714e6fa1386
#
_entry.id   29212a502cff0a7c3bacf714e6fa1386
#
_cell.length_a   1.000
_cell.length_b   1.000
_cell.length_c   1.000
_cell.angle_alpha   90.00
_cell.angle_beta   90.00
_cell.angle_gamma   90.00
#
_symmetry.space_group_name_H-M   'P 1'
#
loop_
_entity.id
_entity.type
_entity.pdbx_description
1 polymer ?
#
loop_
_entity_poly.entity_id
_entity_poly.type
_entity_poly.pdbx_seq_one_letter_code
_entity_poly.pdbx_strand_id
1 'polypeptide(L)'
;MLKPLEKRLLLAIVLATGMLAALATACLADDAPKPDPAGIATGDKSTAVDAAGNPFVVPEPTDKAAPDYATNKKAFDDYQAQAAKEPLAIKLADSVGHVRVATNFAWTLNTGYLVLFMQAGFALLTCGLVRKKNVAHLMMLNFAAYVFAFLAYYAVGYAFQFGAVAINAAPTNLGGIPTLNKFLIGSGQWGFVGGKGFFLVGPAYDSASNCLTLFEVVFMETAGYIIVGAICERITFWAFLLCELFIGAILYPISGCWTWGGGWLSQLGSTMNLGHGYVDFAGSTVVHAVGGFCAMALAIILGPRLGKYGSGGRIRVFPAHNIVYVVTGTFILLFGWMGFNPGSTLGATDLRISVVAVNTNLAAVAGSAAAMLLWYFLFGKPDITMACNGMLAGLVAITAPCAFVSSTSAVIIGVLAGCLVCGGVLFNDRYLKIDDPCGAISVHGYCGWLGAVSVGIFADGAYGAGWNGVGATSYLGQAGRGVTGLLHGDTRQFWCQLMGATLYAVWAFGATYAVFWCVNKAKSMRVAPEVEEEGLDVPEFGMPAYPEDAAVPASY
;
A
#
# COMPACT_ATOMS: atom_id res chain seq x y z
N MET A 1 12.96 -35.24 -4.73
CA MET A 1 12.47 -35.17 -6.12
C MET A 1 11.05 -34.65 -6.12
N LEU A 2 10.79 -33.55 -6.84
CA LEU A 2 9.45 -32.95 -6.93
C LEU A 2 8.43 -33.95 -7.50
N LYS A 3 7.23 -34.03 -6.89
CA LYS A 3 6.14 -34.87 -7.39
C LYS A 3 5.63 -34.37 -8.75
N PRO A 4 4.99 -35.20 -9.58
CA PRO A 4 4.56 -34.81 -10.93
C PRO A 4 3.69 -33.56 -11.00
N LEU A 5 2.86 -33.29 -9.99
CA LEU A 5 2.02 -32.11 -9.90
C LEU A 5 2.84 -30.84 -9.61
N GLU A 6 3.86 -30.95 -8.76
CA GLU A 6 4.79 -29.85 -8.43
C GLU A 6 5.62 -29.44 -9.66
N LYS A 7 6.02 -30.41 -10.48
CA LYS A 7 6.68 -30.15 -11.77
C LYS A 7 5.75 -29.42 -12.75
N ARG A 8 4.46 -29.79 -12.80
CA ARG A 8 3.46 -29.12 -13.66
C ARG A 8 3.16 -27.70 -13.19
N LEU A 9 3.09 -27.50 -11.89
CA LEU A 9 2.88 -26.16 -11.30
C LEU A 9 4.09 -25.26 -11.56
N LEU A 10 5.30 -25.77 -11.35
CA LEU A 10 6.55 -25.06 -11.66
C LEU A 10 6.64 -24.73 -13.16
N LEU A 11 6.27 -25.66 -14.03
CA LEU A 11 6.23 -25.44 -15.47
C LEU A 11 5.18 -24.40 -15.86
N ALA A 12 4.00 -24.39 -15.23
CA ALA A 12 2.98 -23.37 -15.45
C ALA A 12 3.44 -21.98 -15.02
N ILE A 13 4.16 -21.87 -13.89
CA ILE A 13 4.76 -20.61 -13.43
C ILE A 13 5.85 -20.16 -14.40
N VAL A 14 6.73 -21.04 -14.85
CA VAL A 14 7.79 -20.75 -15.85
C VAL A 14 7.20 -20.34 -17.20
N LEU A 15 6.13 -21.00 -17.64
CA LEU A 15 5.43 -20.64 -18.88
C LEU A 15 4.69 -19.30 -18.76
N ALA A 16 4.06 -19.03 -17.62
CA ALA A 16 3.42 -17.74 -17.35
C ALA A 16 4.45 -16.61 -17.31
N THR A 17 5.61 -16.82 -16.66
CA THR A 17 6.72 -15.84 -16.67
C THR A 17 7.33 -15.67 -18.06
N GLY A 18 7.44 -16.74 -18.84
CA GLY A 18 7.90 -16.69 -20.24
C GLY A 18 6.92 -15.93 -21.17
N MET A 19 5.61 -16.13 -21.01
CA MET A 19 4.58 -15.35 -21.73
C MET A 19 4.59 -13.87 -21.35
N LEU A 20 4.81 -13.57 -20.07
CA LEU A 20 4.92 -12.18 -19.58
C LEU A 20 6.20 -11.51 -20.11
N ALA A 21 7.32 -12.24 -20.22
CA ALA A 21 8.54 -11.76 -20.84
C ALA A 21 8.36 -11.48 -22.34
N ALA A 22 7.60 -12.33 -23.06
CA ALA A 22 7.27 -12.10 -24.47
C ALA A 22 6.34 -10.88 -24.67
N LEU A 23 5.41 -10.64 -23.74
CA LEU A 23 4.58 -9.42 -23.71
C LEU A 23 5.44 -8.18 -23.45
N ALA A 24 6.45 -8.27 -22.59
CA ALA A 24 7.38 -7.17 -22.31
C ALA A 24 8.18 -6.75 -23.56
N THR A 25 8.63 -7.70 -24.38
CA THR A 25 9.36 -7.40 -25.62
C THR A 25 8.48 -6.79 -26.72
N ALA A 26 7.18 -7.12 -26.75
CA ALA A 26 6.24 -6.54 -27.73
C ALA A 26 5.88 -5.06 -27.45
N CYS A 27 6.20 -4.54 -26.26
CA CYS A 27 5.95 -3.14 -25.86
C CYS A 27 7.13 -2.18 -26.12
N LEU A 28 8.21 -2.63 -26.75
CA LEU A 28 9.45 -1.86 -26.91
C LEU A 28 9.46 -0.86 -28.11
N ALA A 29 8.41 -0.81 -28.91
CA ALA A 29 8.36 0.07 -30.09
C ALA A 29 7.27 1.15 -29.94
N ASP A 30 7.66 2.34 -29.48
CA ASP A 30 6.80 3.53 -29.48
C ASP A 30 7.66 4.82 -29.54
N ASP A 31 7.14 5.89 -30.16
CA ASP A 31 7.69 7.26 -30.18
C ASP A 31 7.59 7.97 -28.81
N ALA A 32 7.77 7.24 -27.73
CA ALA A 32 7.74 7.78 -26.37
C ALA A 32 9.02 8.60 -26.06
N PRO A 33 8.96 9.56 -25.14
CA PRO A 33 10.14 10.22 -24.60
C PRO A 33 11.18 9.19 -24.15
N LYS A 34 12.48 9.50 -24.35
CA LYS A 34 13.55 8.58 -23.95
C LYS A 34 13.67 8.56 -22.43
N PRO A 35 13.85 7.38 -21.82
CA PRO A 35 14.11 7.28 -20.38
C PRO A 35 15.45 7.93 -20.01
N ASP A 36 15.56 8.46 -18.78
CA ASP A 36 16.75 9.11 -18.23
C ASP A 36 17.31 8.29 -17.04
N PRO A 37 18.00 7.18 -17.28
CA PRO A 37 18.49 6.32 -16.20
C PRO A 37 19.58 6.97 -15.33
N ALA A 38 20.27 7.98 -15.86
CA ALA A 38 21.29 8.72 -15.12
C ALA A 38 20.72 9.93 -14.36
N GLY A 39 19.46 10.29 -14.58
CA GLY A 39 18.80 11.41 -13.93
C GLY A 39 19.32 12.79 -14.37
N ILE A 40 20.04 12.88 -15.49
CA ILE A 40 20.69 14.13 -15.94
C ILE A 40 19.66 15.18 -16.38
N ALA A 41 18.61 14.75 -17.07
CA ALA A 41 17.53 15.60 -17.55
C ALA A 41 16.33 15.64 -16.61
N THR A 42 16.32 14.82 -15.57
CA THR A 42 15.21 14.73 -14.60
C THR A 42 15.23 15.95 -13.69
N GLY A 43 14.12 16.70 -13.67
CA GLY A 43 13.99 17.92 -12.87
C GLY A 43 14.68 19.13 -13.54
N ASP A 44 14.16 19.52 -14.68
CA ASP A 44 14.58 20.72 -15.40
C ASP A 44 13.81 21.98 -14.95
N LYS A 45 13.96 23.08 -15.69
CA LYS A 45 13.27 24.36 -15.46
C LYS A 45 11.74 24.24 -15.38
N SER A 46 11.14 23.21 -16.00
CA SER A 46 9.69 22.99 -15.94
C SER A 46 9.20 22.57 -14.55
N THR A 47 10.09 22.05 -13.72
CA THR A 47 9.81 21.66 -12.33
C THR A 47 10.16 22.75 -11.32
N ALA A 48 10.76 23.87 -11.76
CA ALA A 48 11.06 25.01 -10.91
C ALA A 48 9.78 25.79 -10.58
N VAL A 49 9.57 26.07 -9.30
CA VAL A 49 8.44 26.86 -8.81
C VAL A 49 8.91 27.88 -7.77
N ASP A 50 8.16 28.99 -7.62
CA ASP A 50 8.37 29.96 -6.56
C ASP A 50 7.86 29.45 -5.19
N ALA A 51 7.99 30.26 -4.14
CA ALA A 51 7.52 29.91 -2.79
C ALA A 51 5.99 29.74 -2.70
N ALA A 52 5.22 30.28 -3.63
CA ALA A 52 3.78 30.12 -3.72
C ALA A 52 3.36 28.92 -4.59
N GLY A 53 4.34 28.24 -5.20
CA GLY A 53 4.10 27.09 -6.08
C GLY A 53 3.86 27.46 -7.54
N ASN A 54 4.02 28.71 -7.93
CA ASN A 54 3.85 29.11 -9.32
C ASN A 54 5.05 28.67 -10.16
N PRO A 55 4.85 28.08 -11.33
CA PRO A 55 5.95 27.65 -12.20
C PRO A 55 6.71 28.85 -12.78
N PHE A 56 8.03 28.73 -12.88
CA PHE A 56 8.89 29.70 -13.56
C PHE A 56 8.77 29.65 -15.08
N VAL A 57 8.32 28.54 -15.61
CA VAL A 57 8.15 28.32 -17.05
C VAL A 57 6.67 28.33 -17.38
N VAL A 58 6.28 29.20 -18.29
CA VAL A 58 4.94 29.23 -18.88
C VAL A 58 4.89 28.22 -20.02
N PRO A 59 4.04 27.17 -19.97
CA PRO A 59 3.95 26.20 -21.05
C PRO A 59 3.30 26.81 -22.31
N GLU A 60 3.69 26.33 -23.49
CA GLU A 60 3.03 26.71 -24.71
C GLU A 60 1.61 26.10 -24.75
N PRO A 61 0.56 26.93 -24.94
CA PRO A 61 -0.79 26.41 -25.04
C PRO A 61 -0.99 25.69 -26.38
N THR A 62 -1.40 24.42 -26.30
CA THR A 62 -1.55 23.53 -27.49
C THR A 62 -2.96 23.52 -28.05
N ASP A 63 -3.98 23.71 -27.21
CA ASP A 63 -5.39 23.71 -27.61
C ASP A 63 -5.84 25.10 -28.06
N LYS A 64 -5.86 25.31 -29.36
CA LYS A 64 -6.29 26.58 -29.99
C LYS A 64 -7.78 26.87 -29.86
N ALA A 65 -8.59 25.87 -29.53
CA ALA A 65 -10.03 26.01 -29.34
C ALA A 65 -10.42 26.35 -27.88
N ALA A 66 -9.46 26.29 -26.94
CA ALA A 66 -9.70 26.63 -25.55
C ALA A 66 -10.12 28.11 -25.38
N PRO A 67 -11.12 28.43 -24.53
CA PRO A 67 -11.60 29.80 -24.35
C PRO A 67 -10.53 30.78 -23.87
N ASP A 68 -9.50 30.28 -23.18
CA ASP A 68 -8.39 31.03 -22.60
C ASP A 68 -7.11 30.97 -23.46
N TYR A 69 -7.15 30.37 -24.66
CA TYR A 69 -5.98 30.21 -25.52
C TYR A 69 -5.26 31.52 -25.80
N ALA A 70 -5.98 32.60 -26.13
CA ALA A 70 -5.38 33.89 -26.45
C ALA A 70 -4.62 34.49 -25.24
N THR A 71 -5.18 34.34 -24.03
CA THR A 71 -4.56 34.79 -22.78
C THR A 71 -3.31 33.99 -22.46
N ASN A 72 -3.38 32.67 -22.57
CA ASN A 72 -2.28 31.75 -22.29
C ASN A 72 -1.17 31.91 -23.36
N LYS A 73 -1.53 32.13 -24.64
CA LYS A 73 -0.57 32.36 -25.69
C LYS A 73 0.20 33.67 -25.47
N LYS A 74 -0.49 34.73 -25.07
CA LYS A 74 0.17 35.97 -24.71
C LYS A 74 1.12 35.82 -23.54
N ALA A 75 0.69 35.13 -22.47
CA ALA A 75 1.54 34.86 -21.31
C ALA A 75 2.80 34.06 -21.70
N PHE A 76 2.66 33.07 -22.61
CA PHE A 76 3.78 32.31 -23.14
C PHE A 76 4.72 33.19 -23.97
N ASP A 77 4.19 34.07 -24.84
CA ASP A 77 5.00 34.96 -25.68
C ASP A 77 5.75 36.00 -24.82
N ASP A 78 5.11 36.57 -23.81
CA ASP A 78 5.72 37.46 -22.83
C ASP A 78 6.85 36.76 -22.06
N TYR A 79 6.61 35.51 -21.60
CA TYR A 79 7.62 34.66 -20.98
C TYR A 79 8.81 34.41 -21.93
N GLN A 80 8.59 34.04 -23.20
CA GLN A 80 9.65 33.81 -24.17
C GLN A 80 10.49 35.08 -24.41
N ALA A 81 9.83 36.23 -24.49
CA ALA A 81 10.51 37.51 -24.65
C ALA A 81 11.38 37.86 -23.43
N GLN A 82 10.93 37.56 -22.23
CA GLN A 82 11.68 37.76 -20.98
C GLN A 82 12.83 36.75 -20.88
N ALA A 83 12.58 35.48 -21.17
CA ALA A 83 13.60 34.43 -21.17
C ALA A 83 14.76 34.71 -22.12
N ALA A 84 14.48 35.30 -23.28
CA ALA A 84 15.51 35.71 -24.25
C ALA A 84 16.40 36.84 -23.71
N LYS A 85 15.87 37.71 -22.85
CA LYS A 85 16.63 38.83 -22.23
C LYS A 85 17.46 38.35 -21.03
N GLU A 86 17.04 37.28 -20.37
CA GLU A 86 17.63 36.81 -19.12
C GLU A 86 18.08 35.34 -19.18
N PRO A 87 19.05 34.99 -20.04
CA PRO A 87 19.46 33.59 -20.24
C PRO A 87 20.05 32.97 -18.98
N LEU A 88 20.60 33.77 -18.07
CA LEU A 88 21.11 33.31 -16.78
C LEU A 88 19.99 32.88 -15.84
N ALA A 89 18.86 33.60 -15.86
CA ALA A 89 17.68 33.23 -15.07
C ALA A 89 17.12 31.86 -15.48
N ILE A 90 17.12 31.55 -16.78
CA ILE A 90 16.69 30.23 -17.29
C ILE A 90 17.63 29.10 -16.83
N LYS A 91 18.95 29.34 -16.83
CA LYS A 91 19.91 28.35 -16.29
C LYS A 91 19.74 28.14 -14.79
N LEU A 92 19.47 29.21 -14.04
CA LEU A 92 19.18 29.10 -12.61
C LEU A 92 17.87 28.33 -12.36
N ALA A 93 16.82 28.62 -13.14
CA ALA A 93 15.56 27.88 -13.04
C ALA A 93 15.75 26.39 -13.32
N ASP A 94 16.56 26.05 -14.31
CA ASP A 94 16.93 24.67 -14.63
C ASP A 94 17.61 23.96 -13.44
N SER A 95 18.60 24.63 -12.86
CA SER A 95 19.31 24.13 -11.67
C SER A 95 18.38 24.00 -10.44
N VAL A 96 17.49 24.96 -10.22
CA VAL A 96 16.50 24.93 -9.13
C VAL A 96 15.53 23.76 -9.33
N GLY A 97 15.05 23.53 -10.54
CA GLY A 97 14.19 22.40 -10.86
C GLY A 97 14.86 21.06 -10.57
N HIS A 98 16.11 20.92 -11.02
CA HIS A 98 16.89 19.70 -10.76
C HIS A 98 17.12 19.47 -9.25
N VAL A 99 17.55 20.49 -8.51
CA VAL A 99 17.76 20.40 -7.05
C VAL A 99 16.46 20.06 -6.31
N ARG A 100 15.32 20.65 -6.72
CA ARG A 100 14.01 20.34 -6.17
C ARG A 100 13.69 18.85 -6.30
N VAL A 101 13.81 18.30 -7.49
CA VAL A 101 13.55 16.89 -7.76
C VAL A 101 14.55 15.99 -7.03
N ALA A 102 15.84 16.33 -7.02
CA ALA A 102 16.86 15.59 -6.28
C ALA A 102 16.56 15.53 -4.77
N THR A 103 16.09 16.65 -4.17
CA THR A 103 15.64 16.71 -2.77
C THR A 103 14.44 15.80 -2.54
N ASN A 104 13.48 15.78 -3.47
CA ASN A 104 12.31 14.90 -3.41
C ASN A 104 12.69 13.42 -3.55
N PHE A 105 13.65 13.09 -4.41
CA PHE A 105 14.22 11.74 -4.51
C PHE A 105 14.84 11.29 -3.20
N ALA A 106 15.69 12.14 -2.60
CA ALA A 106 16.31 11.84 -1.31
C ALA A 106 15.25 11.57 -0.23
N TRP A 107 14.18 12.38 -0.19
CA TRP A 107 13.05 12.15 0.72
C TRP A 107 12.36 10.82 0.46
N THR A 108 11.95 10.58 -0.78
CA THR A 108 11.20 9.37 -1.17
C THR A 108 11.99 8.10 -0.90
N LEU A 109 13.29 8.09 -1.21
CA LEU A 109 14.15 6.94 -0.93
C LEU A 109 14.36 6.72 0.57
N ASN A 110 14.66 7.77 1.34
CA ASN A 110 14.82 7.63 2.79
C ASN A 110 13.54 7.17 3.48
N THR A 111 12.39 7.70 3.08
CA THR A 111 11.11 7.27 3.62
C THR A 111 10.74 5.86 3.18
N GLY A 112 11.09 5.46 1.97
CA GLY A 112 11.02 4.06 1.51
C GLY A 112 11.88 3.12 2.37
N TYR A 113 13.09 3.53 2.79
CA TYR A 113 13.92 2.75 3.71
C TYR A 113 13.30 2.61 5.11
N LEU A 114 12.58 3.63 5.59
CA LEU A 114 11.83 3.52 6.85
C LEU A 114 10.70 2.49 6.74
N VAL A 115 9.99 2.45 5.61
CA VAL A 115 8.97 1.43 5.36
C VAL A 115 9.59 0.04 5.20
N LEU A 116 10.74 -0.06 4.51
CA LEU A 116 11.50 -1.30 4.43
C LEU A 116 11.84 -1.83 5.84
N PHE A 117 12.21 -0.97 6.77
CA PHE A 117 12.53 -1.37 8.14
C PHE A 117 11.30 -1.85 8.93
N MET A 118 10.06 -1.54 8.49
CA MET A 118 8.84 -2.10 9.11
C MET A 118 8.78 -3.62 9.05
N GLN A 119 9.50 -4.26 8.16
CA GLN A 119 9.60 -5.73 8.08
C GLN A 119 10.10 -6.34 9.39
N ALA A 120 11.11 -5.73 10.00
CA ALA A 120 11.59 -6.15 11.31
C ALA A 120 10.50 -5.98 12.39
N GLY A 121 9.69 -4.92 12.28
CA GLY A 121 8.55 -4.68 13.15
C GLY A 121 7.46 -5.75 13.00
N PHE A 122 7.06 -6.08 11.77
CA PHE A 122 6.10 -7.16 11.50
C PHE A 122 6.61 -8.51 11.99
N ALA A 123 7.86 -8.84 11.71
CA ALA A 123 8.47 -10.09 12.16
C ALA A 123 8.43 -10.21 13.69
N LEU A 124 8.86 -9.19 14.43
CA LEU A 124 8.83 -9.21 15.89
C LEU A 124 7.40 -9.26 16.45
N LEU A 125 6.51 -8.40 15.93
CA LEU A 125 5.11 -8.35 16.38
C LEU A 125 4.42 -9.71 16.21
N THR A 126 4.46 -10.28 15.01
CA THR A 126 3.78 -11.53 14.69
C THR A 126 4.42 -12.71 15.42
N CYS A 127 5.77 -12.78 15.48
CA CYS A 127 6.45 -13.81 16.25
C CYS A 127 6.12 -13.77 17.74
N GLY A 128 6.04 -12.56 18.32
CA GLY A 128 5.66 -12.41 19.72
C GLY A 128 4.24 -12.89 20.03
N LEU A 129 3.32 -12.75 19.09
CA LEU A 129 1.89 -13.12 19.25
C LEU A 129 1.60 -14.60 19.07
N VAL A 130 2.45 -15.38 18.39
CA VAL A 130 2.23 -16.80 18.14
C VAL A 130 2.83 -17.68 19.22
N ARG A 131 2.54 -18.99 19.16
CA ARG A 131 3.13 -19.99 20.08
C ARG A 131 4.60 -20.23 19.75
N LYS A 132 5.43 -20.42 20.78
CA LYS A 132 6.90 -20.57 20.71
C LYS A 132 7.38 -21.59 19.68
N LYS A 133 6.67 -22.68 19.49
CA LYS A 133 6.97 -23.79 18.57
C LYS A 133 6.81 -23.48 17.07
N ASN A 134 6.41 -22.24 16.72
CA ASN A 134 6.16 -21.80 15.35
C ASN A 134 6.95 -20.53 14.98
N VAL A 135 7.92 -20.14 15.79
CA VAL A 135 8.62 -18.85 15.64
C VAL A 135 9.60 -18.87 14.46
N ALA A 136 10.37 -19.97 14.28
CA ALA A 136 11.28 -20.09 13.13
C ALA A 136 10.50 -20.13 11.82
N HIS A 137 9.39 -20.88 11.77
CA HIS A 137 8.49 -20.90 10.64
C HIS A 137 7.98 -19.48 10.31
N LEU A 138 7.52 -18.73 11.31
CA LEU A 138 6.98 -17.40 11.10
C LEU A 138 8.04 -16.38 10.67
N MET A 139 9.25 -16.45 11.22
CA MET A 139 10.38 -15.64 10.77
C MET A 139 10.71 -15.91 9.30
N MET A 140 10.68 -17.21 8.88
CA MET A 140 10.89 -17.56 7.49
C MET A 140 9.76 -17.05 6.59
N LEU A 141 8.49 -17.08 7.03
CA LEU A 141 7.39 -16.49 6.26
C LEU A 141 7.61 -14.99 6.04
N ASN A 142 7.95 -14.26 7.09
CA ASN A 142 8.26 -12.81 6.98
C ASN A 142 9.44 -12.56 6.03
N PHE A 143 10.52 -13.34 6.13
CA PHE A 143 11.68 -13.19 5.25
C PHE A 143 11.33 -13.53 3.79
N ALA A 144 10.60 -14.62 3.56
CA ALA A 144 10.21 -15.06 2.23
C ALA A 144 9.21 -14.11 1.56
N ALA A 145 8.33 -13.46 2.32
CA ALA A 145 7.43 -12.42 1.81
C ALA A 145 8.23 -11.35 1.07
N TYR A 146 9.26 -10.78 1.74
CA TYR A 146 10.15 -9.81 1.10
C TYR A 146 10.73 -10.31 -0.22
N VAL A 147 11.34 -11.49 -0.19
CA VAL A 147 12.09 -11.99 -1.35
C VAL A 147 11.18 -12.26 -2.55
N PHE A 148 10.08 -12.98 -2.33
CA PHE A 148 9.26 -13.48 -3.45
C PHE A 148 8.25 -12.44 -3.94
N ALA A 149 7.66 -11.64 -3.07
CA ALA A 149 6.78 -10.57 -3.49
C ALA A 149 7.55 -9.45 -4.22
N PHE A 150 8.76 -9.10 -3.76
CA PHE A 150 9.63 -8.14 -4.45
C PHE A 150 9.95 -8.59 -5.88
N LEU A 151 10.38 -9.83 -6.05
CA LEU A 151 10.71 -10.37 -7.38
C LEU A 151 9.49 -10.40 -8.31
N ALA A 152 8.31 -10.73 -7.78
CA ALA A 152 7.06 -10.71 -8.55
C ALA A 152 6.66 -9.28 -8.94
N TYR A 153 6.79 -8.33 -8.03
CA TYR A 153 6.52 -6.92 -8.29
C TYR A 153 7.51 -6.32 -9.30
N TYR A 154 8.80 -6.62 -9.16
CA TYR A 154 9.82 -6.24 -10.14
C TYR A 154 9.50 -6.78 -11.54
N ALA A 155 9.11 -8.06 -11.63
CA ALA A 155 8.89 -8.68 -12.94
C ALA A 155 7.68 -8.10 -13.67
N VAL A 156 6.56 -7.94 -12.97
CA VAL A 156 5.28 -7.55 -13.60
C VAL A 156 4.47 -6.53 -12.80
N GLY A 157 4.59 -6.53 -11.47
CA GLY A 157 3.73 -5.72 -10.60
C GLY A 157 3.88 -4.24 -10.87
N TYR A 158 5.10 -3.71 -10.96
CA TYR A 158 5.34 -2.30 -11.25
C TYR A 158 4.69 -1.88 -12.58
N ALA A 159 4.81 -2.69 -13.62
CA ALA A 159 4.21 -2.42 -14.92
C ALA A 159 2.68 -2.39 -14.85
N PHE A 160 2.06 -3.31 -14.11
CA PHE A 160 0.62 -3.35 -13.93
C PHE A 160 0.11 -2.15 -13.12
N GLN A 161 0.86 -1.70 -12.12
CA GLN A 161 0.47 -0.57 -11.28
C GLN A 161 0.70 0.77 -11.95
N PHE A 162 1.91 1.02 -12.46
CA PHE A 162 2.36 2.34 -12.92
C PHE A 162 2.63 2.47 -14.40
N GLY A 163 2.46 1.41 -15.19
CA GLY A 163 2.79 1.41 -16.63
C GLY A 163 1.99 2.41 -17.48
N ALA A 164 1.01 3.10 -16.90
CA ALA A 164 0.20 4.14 -17.53
C ALA A 164 0.14 5.43 -16.69
N VAL A 165 0.97 5.57 -15.66
CA VAL A 165 0.88 6.64 -14.65
C VAL A 165 0.95 8.04 -15.25
N ALA A 166 1.69 8.22 -16.34
CA ALA A 166 1.82 9.51 -17.03
C ALA A 166 0.52 10.02 -17.66
N ILE A 167 -0.50 9.15 -17.85
CA ILE A 167 -1.76 9.56 -18.51
C ILE A 167 -2.60 10.43 -17.58
N ASN A 168 -2.78 10.02 -16.33
CA ASN A 168 -3.74 10.65 -15.43
C ASN A 168 -3.18 11.03 -14.04
N ALA A 169 -2.01 10.51 -13.65
CA ALA A 169 -1.51 10.64 -12.27
C ALA A 169 0.01 10.86 -12.20
N ALA A 170 0.61 11.54 -13.17
CA ALA A 170 2.06 11.76 -13.23
C ALA A 170 2.63 12.24 -11.88
N PRO A 171 3.64 11.56 -11.31
CA PRO A 171 4.23 11.94 -10.02
C PRO A 171 5.19 13.13 -10.22
N THR A 172 4.63 14.34 -10.30
CA THR A 172 5.37 15.58 -10.62
C THR A 172 6.47 15.91 -9.61
N ASN A 173 6.32 15.49 -8.34
CA ASN A 173 7.36 15.63 -7.33
C ASN A 173 8.63 14.84 -7.66
N LEU A 174 8.52 13.79 -8.48
CA LEU A 174 9.65 13.03 -9.02
C LEU A 174 10.04 13.44 -10.43
N GLY A 175 9.61 14.59 -10.93
CA GLY A 175 9.87 15.06 -12.29
C GLY A 175 8.94 14.46 -13.35
N GLY A 176 7.95 13.68 -12.95
CA GLY A 176 7.09 12.90 -13.84
C GLY A 176 7.78 11.65 -14.40
N ILE A 177 7.01 10.77 -15.03
CA ILE A 177 7.51 9.56 -15.72
C ILE A 177 6.79 9.46 -17.07
N PRO A 178 7.10 10.34 -18.05
CA PRO A 178 6.32 10.47 -19.29
C PRO A 178 6.40 9.22 -20.18
N THR A 179 7.37 8.37 -19.95
CA THR A 179 7.58 7.11 -20.68
C THR A 179 6.54 6.03 -20.35
N LEU A 180 5.92 6.07 -19.15
CA LEU A 180 4.93 5.12 -18.69
C LEU A 180 3.50 5.61 -18.98
N ASN A 181 3.09 5.52 -20.24
CA ASN A 181 1.89 6.15 -20.79
C ASN A 181 0.96 5.19 -21.54
N LYS A 182 0.90 3.91 -21.14
CA LYS A 182 0.06 2.92 -21.81
C LYS A 182 -0.65 2.01 -20.82
N PHE A 183 -1.96 1.88 -20.95
CA PHE A 183 -2.73 0.82 -20.29
C PHE A 183 -2.65 -0.48 -21.10
N LEU A 184 -2.53 -1.61 -20.42
CA LEU A 184 -2.72 -2.95 -20.98
C LEU A 184 -4.21 -3.26 -21.12
N ILE A 185 -5.00 -2.87 -20.12
CA ILE A 185 -6.46 -3.04 -20.10
C ILE A 185 -7.09 -1.68 -19.80
N GLY A 186 -7.96 -1.22 -20.71
CA GLY A 186 -8.61 0.08 -20.65
C GLY A 186 -7.85 1.17 -21.42
N SER A 187 -8.32 2.39 -21.33
CA SER A 187 -7.73 3.57 -22.00
C SER A 187 -8.20 4.88 -21.38
N GLY A 188 -7.43 5.94 -21.50
CA GLY A 188 -7.78 7.28 -21.02
C GLY A 188 -8.14 7.26 -19.53
N GLN A 189 -9.33 7.75 -19.18
CA GLN A 189 -9.83 7.78 -17.81
C GLN A 189 -10.42 6.45 -17.31
N TRP A 190 -10.56 5.44 -18.19
CA TRP A 190 -11.07 4.10 -17.89
C TRP A 190 -9.96 3.05 -17.98
N GLY A 191 -8.80 3.35 -17.39
CA GLY A 191 -7.70 2.42 -17.29
C GLY A 191 -7.82 1.47 -16.11
N PHE A 192 -7.51 0.19 -16.31
CA PHE A 192 -7.62 -0.84 -15.27
C PHE A 192 -6.28 -1.47 -14.90
N VAL A 193 -5.38 -1.62 -15.88
CA VAL A 193 -4.07 -2.26 -15.69
C VAL A 193 -3.04 -1.54 -16.56
N GLY A 194 -1.91 -1.16 -15.98
CA GLY A 194 -0.77 -0.58 -16.70
C GLY A 194 -0.10 -1.59 -17.63
N GLY A 195 0.59 -1.12 -18.68
CA GLY A 195 1.10 -1.97 -19.74
C GLY A 195 2.55 -1.69 -20.16
N LYS A 196 3.30 -0.84 -19.44
CA LYS A 196 4.73 -0.57 -19.72
C LYS A 196 5.57 -0.73 -18.47
N GLY A 197 6.83 -1.10 -18.64
CA GLY A 197 7.81 -1.13 -17.53
C GLY A 197 8.01 -2.51 -16.90
N PHE A 198 7.64 -3.60 -17.57
CA PHE A 198 7.96 -4.97 -17.14
C PHE A 198 9.47 -5.13 -16.96
N PHE A 199 9.87 -5.80 -15.88
CA PHE A 199 11.26 -6.02 -15.49
C PHE A 199 12.11 -4.74 -15.37
N LEU A 200 11.48 -3.57 -15.22
CA LEU A 200 12.12 -2.25 -15.18
C LEU A 200 13.04 -1.96 -16.38
N VAL A 201 12.74 -2.54 -17.53
CA VAL A 201 13.51 -2.30 -18.78
C VAL A 201 12.79 -1.33 -19.70
N GLY A 202 13.51 -0.84 -20.72
CA GLY A 202 12.97 0.07 -21.73
C GLY A 202 12.41 1.35 -21.10
N PRO A 203 11.11 1.65 -21.26
CA PRO A 203 10.48 2.86 -20.75
C PRO A 203 10.60 3.08 -19.24
N ALA A 204 10.79 2.02 -18.45
CA ALA A 204 10.95 2.10 -17.00
C ALA A 204 12.42 2.12 -16.54
N TYR A 205 13.39 2.03 -17.45
CA TYR A 205 14.82 2.20 -17.11
C TYR A 205 15.15 3.69 -16.97
N ASP A 206 14.57 4.29 -15.96
CA ASP A 206 14.53 5.73 -15.71
C ASP A 206 14.71 6.00 -14.22
N SER A 207 15.39 7.10 -13.85
CA SER A 207 15.70 7.43 -12.46
C SER A 207 14.45 7.66 -11.62
N ALA A 208 13.45 8.39 -12.14
CA ALA A 208 12.19 8.63 -11.43
C ALA A 208 11.38 7.35 -11.28
N SER A 209 11.36 6.51 -12.31
CA SER A 209 10.72 5.19 -12.27
C SER A 209 11.36 4.28 -11.21
N ASN A 210 12.69 4.24 -11.12
CA ASN A 210 13.39 3.45 -10.10
C ASN A 210 13.17 4.00 -8.69
N CYS A 211 13.12 5.33 -8.51
CA CYS A 211 12.79 5.96 -7.23
C CYS A 211 11.39 5.57 -6.78
N LEU A 212 10.39 5.68 -7.66
CA LEU A 212 9.01 5.26 -7.39
C LEU A 212 8.90 3.76 -7.13
N THR A 213 9.64 2.94 -7.88
CA THR A 213 9.63 1.48 -7.69
C THR A 213 10.09 1.09 -6.29
N LEU A 214 11.20 1.67 -5.79
CA LEU A 214 11.67 1.35 -4.45
C LEU A 214 10.65 1.75 -3.38
N PHE A 215 10.03 2.91 -3.53
CA PHE A 215 9.01 3.38 -2.59
C PHE A 215 7.78 2.47 -2.61
N GLU A 216 7.27 2.11 -3.77
CA GLU A 216 6.03 1.37 -3.93
C GLU A 216 6.15 -0.13 -3.64
N VAL A 217 7.32 -0.73 -3.90
CA VAL A 217 7.52 -2.15 -3.61
C VAL A 217 7.41 -2.44 -2.12
N VAL A 218 7.92 -1.57 -1.24
CA VAL A 218 7.82 -1.76 0.21
C VAL A 218 6.40 -1.57 0.76
N PHE A 219 5.56 -0.83 0.04
CA PHE A 219 4.12 -0.73 0.29
C PHE A 219 3.39 -2.02 -0.12
N MET A 220 3.71 -2.55 -1.28
CA MET A 220 3.19 -3.85 -1.73
C MET A 220 3.58 -4.97 -0.76
N GLU A 221 4.83 -4.99 -0.30
CA GLU A 221 5.30 -5.95 0.69
C GLU A 221 4.54 -5.85 2.01
N THR A 222 4.20 -4.63 2.43
CA THR A 222 3.36 -4.44 3.63
C THR A 222 2.03 -5.18 3.49
N ALA A 223 1.40 -5.18 2.31
CA ALA A 223 0.18 -5.97 2.07
C ALA A 223 0.45 -7.48 2.20
N GLY A 224 1.61 -7.97 1.76
CA GLY A 224 2.06 -9.36 1.94
C GLY A 224 2.26 -9.73 3.42
N TYR A 225 2.95 -8.87 4.19
CA TYR A 225 3.16 -9.14 5.63
C TYR A 225 1.87 -9.21 6.44
N ILE A 226 0.84 -8.48 6.06
CA ILE A 226 -0.46 -8.51 6.74
C ILE A 226 -1.05 -9.91 6.76
N ILE A 227 -0.95 -10.67 5.67
CA ILE A 227 -1.54 -12.00 5.62
C ILE A 227 -0.88 -12.98 6.59
N VAL A 228 0.42 -12.81 6.86
CA VAL A 228 1.19 -13.68 7.78
C VAL A 228 0.49 -13.76 9.13
N GLY A 229 0.02 -12.62 9.66
CA GLY A 229 -0.64 -12.54 10.97
C GLY A 229 -1.92 -13.36 11.09
N ALA A 230 -2.65 -13.57 9.99
CA ALA A 230 -3.92 -14.28 9.99
C ALA A 230 -3.79 -15.78 9.67
N ILE A 231 -2.76 -16.18 8.91
CA ILE A 231 -2.60 -17.56 8.40
C ILE A 231 -1.52 -18.37 9.12
N CYS A 232 -0.76 -17.72 9.99
CA CYS A 232 0.32 -18.35 10.75
C CYS A 232 -0.11 -19.59 11.53
N GLU A 233 0.88 -20.39 11.93
CA GLU A 233 0.76 -21.63 12.71
C GLU A 233 0.04 -22.80 11.99
N ARG A 234 -0.35 -22.66 10.70
CA ARG A 234 -1.08 -23.73 9.99
C ARG A 234 -0.90 -23.78 8.48
N ILE A 235 -0.32 -22.77 7.85
CA ILE A 235 -0.05 -22.76 6.41
C ILE A 235 1.25 -23.50 6.10
N THR A 236 1.31 -24.21 4.99
CA THR A 236 2.55 -24.79 4.44
C THR A 236 3.38 -23.70 3.77
N PHE A 237 4.71 -23.83 3.82
CA PHE A 237 5.61 -22.84 3.23
C PHE A 237 5.41 -22.65 1.71
N TRP A 238 5.23 -23.74 0.95
CA TRP A 238 5.00 -23.64 -0.49
C TRP A 238 3.72 -22.86 -0.85
N ALA A 239 2.65 -23.03 -0.06
CA ALA A 239 1.38 -22.32 -0.28
C ALA A 239 1.53 -20.83 0.03
N PHE A 240 2.30 -20.49 1.06
CA PHE A 240 2.64 -19.11 1.38
C PHE A 240 3.41 -18.43 0.24
N LEU A 241 4.40 -19.11 -0.35
CA LEU A 241 5.12 -18.55 -1.51
C LEU A 241 4.18 -18.20 -2.67
N LEU A 242 3.18 -19.04 -2.94
CA LEU A 242 2.17 -18.73 -3.98
C LEU A 242 1.32 -17.51 -3.60
N CYS A 243 1.00 -17.32 -2.32
CA CYS A 243 0.29 -16.12 -1.87
C CYS A 243 1.10 -14.86 -2.15
N GLU A 244 2.39 -14.86 -1.82
CA GLU A 244 3.27 -13.70 -2.02
C GLU A 244 3.48 -13.38 -3.50
N LEU A 245 3.67 -14.40 -4.34
CA LEU A 245 3.75 -14.21 -5.79
C LEU A 245 2.45 -13.63 -6.36
N PHE A 246 1.30 -14.08 -5.88
CA PHE A 246 -0.01 -13.56 -6.30
C PHE A 246 -0.22 -12.12 -5.85
N ILE A 247 0.13 -11.78 -4.61
CA ILE A 247 0.02 -10.41 -4.09
C ILE A 247 0.92 -9.48 -4.89
N GLY A 248 2.21 -9.82 -5.06
CA GLY A 248 3.19 -8.96 -5.71
C GLY A 248 2.97 -8.79 -7.22
N ALA A 249 2.49 -9.83 -7.91
CA ALA A 249 2.29 -9.80 -9.34
C ALA A 249 0.91 -9.29 -9.77
N ILE A 250 -0.16 -9.56 -9.00
CA ILE A 250 -1.54 -9.45 -9.49
C ILE A 250 -2.42 -8.65 -8.55
N LEU A 251 -2.61 -9.11 -7.32
CA LEU A 251 -3.65 -8.58 -6.43
C LEU A 251 -3.43 -7.10 -6.12
N TYR A 252 -2.27 -6.78 -5.58
CA TYR A 252 -1.89 -5.43 -5.20
C TYR A 252 -1.69 -4.50 -6.40
N PRO A 253 -0.89 -4.87 -7.44
CA PRO A 253 -0.61 -3.96 -8.55
C PRO A 253 -1.85 -3.55 -9.33
N ILE A 254 -2.76 -4.48 -9.59
CA ILE A 254 -4.00 -4.16 -10.33
C ILE A 254 -4.85 -3.16 -9.56
N SER A 255 -5.06 -3.39 -8.27
CA SER A 255 -5.82 -2.45 -7.44
C SER A 255 -5.08 -1.14 -7.21
N GLY A 256 -3.75 -1.16 -7.04
CA GLY A 256 -2.92 0.04 -6.96
C GLY A 256 -2.98 0.91 -8.22
N CYS A 257 -3.10 0.30 -9.41
CA CYS A 257 -3.31 1.01 -10.67
C CYS A 257 -4.60 1.85 -10.64
N TRP A 258 -5.68 1.33 -10.05
CA TRP A 258 -6.98 2.01 -10.05
C TRP A 258 -6.96 3.37 -9.35
N THR A 259 -6.10 3.55 -8.36
CA THR A 259 -5.99 4.78 -7.58
C THR A 259 -4.69 5.52 -7.89
N TRP A 260 -3.53 4.91 -7.63
CA TRP A 260 -2.22 5.57 -7.72
C TRP A 260 -1.61 5.54 -9.12
N GLY A 261 -1.91 4.52 -9.91
CA GLY A 261 -1.48 4.43 -11.31
C GLY A 261 -2.30 5.25 -12.31
N GLY A 262 -3.21 6.11 -11.82
CA GLY A 262 -4.08 6.94 -12.67
C GLY A 262 -5.23 6.18 -13.33
N GLY A 263 -5.59 5.02 -12.79
CA GLY A 263 -6.70 4.20 -13.27
C GLY A 263 -8.08 4.77 -12.90
N TRP A 264 -9.10 4.05 -13.29
CA TRP A 264 -10.49 4.48 -13.33
C TRP A 264 -11.09 5.00 -12.03
N LEU A 265 -10.69 4.45 -10.85
CA LEU A 265 -11.22 4.91 -9.57
C LEU A 265 -10.77 6.34 -9.25
N SER A 266 -9.51 6.68 -9.53
CA SER A 266 -9.00 8.03 -9.33
C SER A 266 -9.68 9.05 -10.25
N GLN A 267 -10.27 8.59 -11.37
CA GLN A 267 -10.90 9.43 -12.39
C GLN A 267 -12.41 9.59 -12.22
N LEU A 268 -13.02 9.03 -11.16
CA LEU A 268 -14.47 9.10 -10.94
C LEU A 268 -14.99 10.52 -10.72
N GLY A 269 -14.12 11.45 -10.33
CA GLY A 269 -14.48 12.88 -10.25
C GLY A 269 -14.85 13.45 -11.59
N SER A 270 -14.05 13.21 -12.61
CA SER A 270 -14.27 13.70 -13.97
C SER A 270 -15.24 12.85 -14.78
N THR A 271 -15.25 11.52 -14.59
CA THR A 271 -16.08 10.61 -15.39
C THR A 271 -17.50 10.46 -14.86
N MET A 272 -17.70 10.50 -13.54
CA MET A 272 -18.99 10.24 -12.89
C MET A 272 -19.44 11.35 -11.94
N ASN A 273 -18.73 12.47 -11.90
CA ASN A 273 -19.04 13.60 -11.02
C ASN A 273 -19.05 13.23 -9.52
N LEU A 274 -18.12 12.36 -9.11
CA LEU A 274 -17.98 11.86 -7.75
C LEU A 274 -16.78 12.50 -7.04
N GLY A 275 -16.93 13.76 -6.63
CA GLY A 275 -15.91 14.51 -5.91
C GLY A 275 -14.59 14.63 -6.70
N HIS A 276 -13.48 14.35 -6.04
CA HIS A 276 -12.14 14.28 -6.66
C HIS A 276 -11.83 12.92 -7.33
N GLY A 277 -12.80 12.00 -7.40
CA GLY A 277 -12.52 10.59 -7.59
C GLY A 277 -12.13 9.93 -6.28
N TYR A 278 -11.75 8.66 -6.35
CA TYR A 278 -11.34 7.93 -5.15
C TYR A 278 -9.96 8.36 -4.67
N VAL A 279 -9.88 8.70 -3.40
CA VAL A 279 -8.67 9.24 -2.76
C VAL A 279 -8.22 8.31 -1.65
N ASP A 280 -6.99 7.85 -1.72
CA ASP A 280 -6.30 7.10 -0.68
C ASP A 280 -4.85 7.56 -0.62
N PHE A 281 -4.52 8.48 0.32
CA PHE A 281 -3.23 9.18 0.28
C PHE A 281 -2.04 8.24 0.42
N ALA A 282 -2.06 7.36 1.42
CA ALA A 282 -0.94 6.48 1.69
C ALA A 282 -1.33 4.99 1.78
N GLY A 283 -2.58 4.60 1.53
CA GLY A 283 -2.94 3.19 1.36
C GLY A 283 -3.77 2.55 2.47
N SER A 284 -4.70 3.27 3.12
CA SER A 284 -5.65 2.58 4.02
C SER A 284 -6.36 1.42 3.33
N THR A 285 -6.73 1.57 2.05
CA THR A 285 -7.31 0.48 1.26
C THR A 285 -6.32 -0.16 0.32
N VAL A 286 -5.56 0.63 -0.44
CA VAL A 286 -4.61 0.10 -1.46
C VAL A 286 -3.64 -0.90 -0.86
N VAL A 287 -3.20 -0.66 0.38
CA VAL A 287 -2.28 -1.54 1.12
C VAL A 287 -3.02 -2.37 2.16
N HIS A 288 -3.61 -1.68 3.17
CA HIS A 288 -4.06 -2.33 4.38
C HIS A 288 -5.36 -3.13 4.18
N ALA A 289 -6.38 -2.56 3.55
CA ALA A 289 -7.60 -3.32 3.28
C ALA A 289 -7.35 -4.46 2.28
N VAL A 290 -6.49 -4.25 1.27
CA VAL A 290 -6.08 -5.32 0.35
C VAL A 290 -5.43 -6.47 1.12
N GLY A 291 -4.42 -6.20 1.96
CA GLY A 291 -3.80 -7.22 2.79
C GLY A 291 -4.77 -7.87 3.78
N GLY A 292 -5.59 -7.07 4.46
CA GLY A 292 -6.53 -7.53 5.49
C GLY A 292 -7.68 -8.41 4.96
N PHE A 293 -8.27 -8.07 3.81
CA PHE A 293 -9.32 -8.90 3.19
C PHE A 293 -8.74 -10.09 2.43
N CYS A 294 -7.52 -10.00 1.89
CA CYS A 294 -6.75 -11.16 1.43
C CYS A 294 -6.52 -12.15 2.58
N ALA A 295 -6.05 -11.65 3.73
CA ALA A 295 -5.86 -12.43 4.96
C ALA A 295 -7.15 -13.11 5.42
N MET A 296 -8.29 -12.42 5.36
CA MET A 296 -9.60 -12.97 5.69
C MET A 296 -9.99 -14.15 4.77
N ALA A 297 -9.82 -14.00 3.47
CA ALA A 297 -10.08 -15.06 2.50
C ALA A 297 -9.23 -16.31 2.77
N LEU A 298 -7.93 -16.13 2.98
CA LEU A 298 -7.00 -17.20 3.28
C LEU A 298 -7.29 -17.86 4.64
N ALA A 299 -7.62 -17.09 5.67
CA ALA A 299 -7.98 -17.63 6.99
C ALA A 299 -9.23 -18.53 6.94
N ILE A 300 -10.21 -18.15 6.10
CA ILE A 300 -11.43 -18.97 5.87
C ILE A 300 -11.06 -20.27 5.12
N ILE A 301 -10.24 -20.20 4.08
CA ILE A 301 -9.83 -21.37 3.30
C ILE A 301 -9.04 -22.37 4.16
N LEU A 302 -8.12 -21.88 4.99
CA LEU A 302 -7.30 -22.73 5.88
C LEU A 302 -8.10 -23.29 7.05
N GLY A 303 -9.14 -22.60 7.49
CA GLY A 303 -9.88 -22.90 8.72
C GLY A 303 -9.13 -22.51 10.00
N PRO A 304 -9.76 -22.67 11.18
CA PRO A 304 -9.17 -22.30 12.46
C PRO A 304 -8.06 -23.26 12.88
N ARG A 305 -7.11 -22.78 13.70
CA ARG A 305 -6.09 -23.62 14.36
C ARG A 305 -6.72 -24.73 15.18
N LEU A 306 -6.05 -25.86 15.30
CA LEU A 306 -6.52 -27.02 16.07
C LEU A 306 -6.84 -26.62 17.52
N GLY A 307 -8.04 -26.95 17.95
CA GLY A 307 -8.52 -26.66 19.29
C GLY A 307 -8.91 -25.19 19.55
N LYS A 308 -8.90 -24.30 18.56
CA LYS A 308 -9.34 -22.89 18.72
C LYS A 308 -10.80 -22.82 19.16
N TYR A 309 -11.66 -23.59 18.52
CA TYR A 309 -13.09 -23.67 18.85
C TYR A 309 -13.42 -25.08 19.39
N GLY A 310 -13.86 -25.14 20.66
CA GLY A 310 -14.23 -26.38 21.35
C GLY A 310 -15.73 -26.65 21.27
N SER A 311 -16.13 -27.83 21.78
CA SER A 311 -17.52 -28.20 21.94
C SER A 311 -18.28 -27.20 22.85
N GLY A 312 -19.54 -26.94 22.53
CA GLY A 312 -20.38 -25.99 23.27
C GLY A 312 -20.03 -24.51 23.01
N GLY A 313 -19.32 -24.17 21.90
CA GLY A 313 -19.01 -22.80 21.53
C GLY A 313 -17.85 -22.15 22.31
N ARG A 314 -17.10 -22.94 23.10
CA ARG A 314 -15.94 -22.47 23.87
C ARG A 314 -14.85 -21.99 22.92
N ILE A 315 -14.38 -20.76 23.12
CA ILE A 315 -13.26 -20.16 22.39
C ILE A 315 -12.01 -20.29 23.27
N ARG A 316 -10.95 -20.91 22.73
CA ARG A 316 -9.64 -20.97 23.39
C ARG A 316 -8.79 -19.80 22.93
N VAL A 317 -8.22 -19.08 23.87
CA VAL A 317 -7.19 -18.08 23.62
C VAL A 317 -5.83 -18.76 23.64
N PHE A 318 -5.03 -18.56 22.60
CA PHE A 318 -3.62 -18.95 22.59
C PHE A 318 -2.80 -17.71 23.00
N PRO A 319 -2.14 -17.74 24.17
CA PRO A 319 -1.42 -16.58 24.67
C PRO A 319 -0.20 -16.29 23.80
N ALA A 320 0.11 -15.01 23.66
CA ALA A 320 1.37 -14.54 23.09
C ALA A 320 2.56 -15.11 23.89
N HIS A 321 3.57 -15.63 23.21
CA HIS A 321 4.71 -16.20 23.93
C HIS A 321 5.72 -15.14 24.37
N ASN A 322 5.77 -13.99 23.70
CA ASN A 322 6.75 -12.94 24.00
C ASN A 322 6.18 -11.53 23.80
N ILE A 323 5.69 -10.97 24.89
CA ILE A 323 5.12 -9.61 24.88
C ILE A 323 6.16 -8.52 24.59
N VAL A 324 7.44 -8.73 24.95
CA VAL A 324 8.51 -7.78 24.65
C VAL A 324 8.67 -7.64 23.14
N TYR A 325 8.62 -8.75 22.40
CA TYR A 325 8.65 -8.71 20.92
C TYR A 325 7.43 -7.99 20.34
N VAL A 326 6.25 -8.22 20.88
CA VAL A 326 5.02 -7.55 20.45
C VAL A 326 5.14 -6.04 20.56
N VAL A 327 5.54 -5.55 21.73
CA VAL A 327 5.67 -4.10 21.98
C VAL A 327 6.79 -3.48 21.15
N THR A 328 7.96 -4.12 21.12
CA THR A 328 9.10 -3.63 20.33
C THR A 328 8.76 -3.59 18.84
N GLY A 329 8.13 -4.65 18.31
CA GLY A 329 7.67 -4.69 16.92
C GLY A 329 6.67 -3.57 16.61
N THR A 330 5.73 -3.30 17.53
CA THR A 330 4.75 -2.20 17.38
C THR A 330 5.44 -0.84 17.28
N PHE A 331 6.46 -0.56 18.12
CA PHE A 331 7.21 0.71 18.04
C PHE A 331 8.05 0.82 16.77
N ILE A 332 8.63 -0.28 16.28
CA ILE A 332 9.33 -0.28 14.98
C ILE A 332 8.34 0.04 13.86
N LEU A 333 7.13 -0.52 13.89
CA LEU A 333 6.08 -0.21 12.92
C LEU A 333 5.64 1.26 13.00
N LEU A 334 5.45 1.81 14.20
CA LEU A 334 5.14 3.22 14.41
C LEU A 334 6.24 4.13 13.81
N PHE A 335 7.51 3.80 14.06
CA PHE A 335 8.64 4.54 13.51
C PHE A 335 8.65 4.49 11.97
N GLY A 336 8.50 3.30 11.39
CA GLY A 336 8.42 3.13 9.94
C GLY A 336 7.21 3.83 9.30
N TRP A 337 6.13 4.01 10.07
CA TRP A 337 4.95 4.76 9.57
C TRP A 337 5.21 6.24 9.33
N MET A 338 6.30 6.80 9.91
CA MET A 338 6.79 8.13 9.56
C MET A 338 7.39 8.16 8.15
N GLY A 339 7.84 7.02 7.63
CA GLY A 339 8.14 6.84 6.22
C GLY A 339 6.88 6.59 5.37
N PHE A 340 5.94 5.82 5.90
CA PHE A 340 4.73 5.39 5.20
C PHE A 340 3.85 6.60 4.83
N ASN A 341 3.33 7.32 5.81
CA ASN A 341 2.38 8.41 5.58
C ASN A 341 3.08 9.71 5.11
N PRO A 342 4.04 10.31 5.84
CA PRO A 342 4.73 11.50 5.35
C PRO A 342 5.49 11.27 4.04
N GLY A 343 6.05 10.08 3.83
CA GLY A 343 6.75 9.71 2.58
C GLY A 343 5.85 9.72 1.35
N SER A 344 4.55 9.46 1.52
CA SER A 344 3.57 9.44 0.43
C SER A 344 3.32 10.79 -0.24
N THR A 345 3.91 11.88 0.26
CA THR A 345 4.03 13.13 -0.50
C THR A 345 4.92 12.99 -1.73
N LEU A 346 5.80 11.96 -1.78
CA LEU A 346 6.88 11.78 -2.75
C LEU A 346 7.78 13.01 -2.88
N GLY A 347 7.85 13.86 -1.86
CA GLY A 347 8.66 15.06 -1.94
C GLY A 347 8.79 15.84 -0.64
N ALA A 348 10.05 16.11 -0.24
CA ALA A 348 10.38 16.97 0.89
C ALA A 348 9.97 18.43 0.66
N THR A 349 9.78 18.83 -0.59
CA THR A 349 9.30 20.19 -0.95
C THR A 349 7.79 20.36 -0.74
N ASP A 350 7.07 19.30 -0.44
CA ASP A 350 5.67 19.38 0.00
C ASP A 350 5.61 19.51 1.53
N LEU A 351 5.44 20.72 2.03
CA LEU A 351 5.46 21.01 3.47
C LEU A 351 4.31 20.38 4.27
N ARG A 352 3.31 19.77 3.60
CA ARG A 352 2.29 18.94 4.28
C ARG A 352 2.88 17.78 5.05
N ILE A 353 4.12 17.36 4.76
CA ILE A 353 4.81 16.30 5.51
C ILE A 353 4.71 16.50 7.02
N SER A 354 4.76 17.75 7.51
CA SER A 354 4.65 18.06 8.93
C SER A 354 3.26 17.77 9.51
N VAL A 355 2.21 18.14 8.78
CA VAL A 355 0.81 17.86 9.16
C VAL A 355 0.53 16.37 9.12
N VAL A 356 0.96 15.70 8.06
CA VAL A 356 0.82 14.24 7.88
C VAL A 356 1.48 13.49 9.03
N ALA A 357 2.70 13.89 9.43
CA ALA A 357 3.43 13.27 10.53
C ALA A 357 2.70 13.41 11.88
N VAL A 358 2.20 14.61 12.18
CA VAL A 358 1.46 14.88 13.42
C VAL A 358 0.14 14.13 13.45
N ASN A 359 -0.65 14.18 12.38
CA ASN A 359 -1.93 13.45 12.27
C ASN A 359 -1.74 11.94 12.42
N THR A 360 -0.69 11.39 11.82
CA THR A 360 -0.33 9.97 11.93
C THR A 360 -0.09 9.58 13.39
N ASN A 361 0.73 10.33 14.13
CA ASN A 361 1.01 10.05 15.53
C ASN A 361 -0.22 10.24 16.43
N LEU A 362 -1.01 11.30 16.21
CA LEU A 362 -2.23 11.55 17.00
C LEU A 362 -3.23 10.40 16.86
N ALA A 363 -3.48 9.91 15.66
CA ALA A 363 -4.37 8.77 15.44
C ALA A 363 -3.83 7.48 16.06
N ALA A 364 -2.51 7.24 16.00
CA ALA A 364 -1.86 6.08 16.61
C ALA A 364 -2.08 6.05 18.13
N VAL A 365 -1.77 7.16 18.82
CA VAL A 365 -1.90 7.20 20.28
C VAL A 365 -3.36 7.21 20.73
N ALA A 366 -4.26 7.86 19.97
CA ALA A 366 -5.70 7.87 20.25
C ALA A 366 -6.31 6.46 20.08
N GLY A 367 -5.90 5.74 19.03
CA GLY A 367 -6.33 4.35 18.78
C GLY A 367 -5.87 3.39 19.88
N SER A 368 -4.60 3.51 20.29
CA SER A 368 -4.05 2.73 21.41
C SER A 368 -4.81 2.99 22.72
N ALA A 369 -5.00 4.27 23.06
CA ALA A 369 -5.71 4.66 24.27
C ALA A 369 -7.17 4.16 24.27
N ALA A 370 -7.88 4.31 23.15
CA ALA A 370 -9.25 3.85 23.01
C ALA A 370 -9.37 2.33 23.15
N ALA A 371 -8.50 1.55 22.49
CA ALA A 371 -8.50 0.10 22.57
C ALA A 371 -8.16 -0.38 23.99
N MET A 372 -7.14 0.20 24.63
CA MET A 372 -6.74 -0.15 26.00
C MET A 372 -7.85 0.12 27.01
N LEU A 373 -8.49 1.30 26.95
CA LEU A 373 -9.58 1.68 27.84
C LEU A 373 -10.82 0.83 27.61
N LEU A 374 -11.22 0.62 26.33
CA LEU A 374 -12.37 -0.21 26.01
C LEU A 374 -12.18 -1.65 26.51
N TRP A 375 -10.98 -2.23 26.33
CA TRP A 375 -10.68 -3.57 26.83
C TRP A 375 -10.72 -3.65 28.35
N TYR A 376 -10.18 -2.61 29.03
CA TYR A 376 -10.29 -2.49 30.48
C TYR A 376 -11.74 -2.46 30.97
N PHE A 377 -12.61 -1.68 30.32
CA PHE A 377 -14.03 -1.62 30.70
C PHE A 377 -14.79 -2.93 30.42
N LEU A 378 -14.43 -3.65 29.35
CA LEU A 378 -15.10 -4.90 28.99
C LEU A 378 -14.65 -6.09 29.85
N PHE A 379 -13.39 -6.13 30.27
CA PHE A 379 -12.78 -7.32 30.90
C PHE A 379 -12.11 -7.04 32.25
N GLY A 380 -12.14 -5.81 32.74
CA GLY A 380 -11.59 -5.41 34.04
C GLY A 380 -10.07 -5.30 34.12
N LYS A 381 -9.35 -5.57 33.03
CA LYS A 381 -7.90 -5.43 32.91
C LYS A 381 -7.52 -4.91 31.53
N PRO A 382 -6.53 -3.98 31.42
CA PRO A 382 -5.99 -3.62 30.12
C PRO A 382 -5.24 -4.81 29.53
N ASP A 383 -5.28 -4.92 28.20
CA ASP A 383 -4.52 -5.92 27.44
C ASP A 383 -3.50 -5.20 26.56
N ILE A 384 -2.21 -5.51 26.73
CA ILE A 384 -1.14 -4.86 26.02
C ILE A 384 -1.14 -5.21 24.53
N THR A 385 -1.58 -6.42 24.16
CA THR A 385 -1.67 -6.82 22.75
C THR A 385 -2.79 -6.05 22.04
N MET A 386 -3.89 -5.79 22.74
CA MET A 386 -4.97 -4.93 22.23
C MET A 386 -4.58 -3.46 22.20
N ALA A 387 -3.77 -2.98 23.13
CA ALA A 387 -3.20 -1.62 23.06
C ALA A 387 -2.29 -1.47 21.84
N CYS A 388 -1.45 -2.46 21.54
CA CYS A 388 -0.62 -2.50 20.33
C CYS A 388 -1.49 -2.55 19.05
N ASN A 389 -2.48 -3.42 19.00
CA ASN A 389 -3.42 -3.50 17.87
C ASN A 389 -4.23 -2.21 17.70
N GLY A 390 -4.60 -1.53 18.79
CA GLY A 390 -5.25 -0.23 18.75
C GLY A 390 -4.36 0.88 18.17
N MET A 391 -3.05 0.87 18.49
CA MET A 391 -2.08 1.77 17.89
C MET A 391 -1.99 1.55 16.37
N LEU A 392 -1.83 0.30 15.95
CA LEU A 392 -1.76 -0.06 14.53
C LEU A 392 -3.08 0.25 13.81
N ALA A 393 -4.24 0.00 14.44
CA ALA A 393 -5.54 0.33 13.88
C ALA A 393 -5.70 1.86 13.64
N GLY A 394 -5.25 2.68 14.58
CA GLY A 394 -5.19 4.13 14.42
C GLY A 394 -4.29 4.57 13.27
N LEU A 395 -3.10 3.96 13.17
CA LEU A 395 -2.17 4.18 12.06
C LEU A 395 -2.79 3.80 10.71
N VAL A 396 -3.41 2.64 10.62
CA VAL A 396 -4.08 2.16 9.40
C VAL A 396 -5.23 3.07 8.99
N ALA A 397 -6.08 3.46 9.94
CA ALA A 397 -7.25 4.28 9.64
C ALA A 397 -6.89 5.72 9.23
N ILE A 398 -5.77 6.26 9.73
CA ILE A 398 -5.32 7.60 9.34
C ILE A 398 -4.57 7.63 8.02
N THR A 399 -4.14 6.48 7.51
CA THR A 399 -3.25 6.38 6.34
C THR A 399 -3.85 7.00 5.08
N ALA A 400 -5.16 6.85 4.81
CA ALA A 400 -5.81 7.52 3.70
C ALA A 400 -6.08 9.01 3.95
N PRO A 401 -6.61 9.44 5.14
CA PRO A 401 -7.00 10.82 5.35
C PRO A 401 -5.90 11.73 5.90
N CYS A 402 -4.73 11.22 6.29
CA CYS A 402 -3.70 11.97 7.05
C CYS A 402 -3.31 13.32 6.44
N ALA A 403 -3.38 13.47 5.11
CA ALA A 403 -3.06 14.70 4.39
C ALA A 403 -4.27 15.65 4.20
N PHE A 404 -5.48 15.22 4.53
CA PHE A 404 -6.72 15.90 4.17
C PHE A 404 -7.59 16.31 5.37
N VAL A 405 -7.17 15.97 6.59
CA VAL A 405 -7.98 16.19 7.80
C VAL A 405 -7.23 17.00 8.84
N SER A 406 -7.99 17.70 9.70
CA SER A 406 -7.43 18.40 10.86
C SER A 406 -6.91 17.43 11.92
N SER A 407 -6.04 17.91 12.81
CA SER A 407 -5.50 17.11 13.92
C SER A 407 -6.61 16.62 14.88
N THR A 408 -7.67 17.38 15.07
CA THR A 408 -8.84 16.94 15.85
C THR A 408 -9.54 15.77 15.18
N SER A 409 -9.74 15.83 13.87
CA SER A 409 -10.31 14.73 13.10
C SER A 409 -9.43 13.50 13.15
N ALA A 410 -8.09 13.66 13.12
CA ALA A 410 -7.14 12.54 13.26
C ALA A 410 -7.30 11.82 14.61
N VAL A 411 -7.48 12.55 15.71
CA VAL A 411 -7.77 11.95 17.04
C VAL A 411 -9.09 11.17 17.01
N ILE A 412 -10.16 11.75 16.45
CA ILE A 412 -11.48 11.09 16.35
C ILE A 412 -11.36 9.80 15.52
N ILE A 413 -10.69 9.82 14.37
CA ILE A 413 -10.46 8.65 13.52
C ILE A 413 -9.68 7.57 14.30
N GLY A 414 -8.66 7.97 15.05
CA GLY A 414 -7.90 7.05 15.90
C GLY A 414 -8.77 6.38 16.96
N VAL A 415 -9.61 7.13 17.67
CA VAL A 415 -10.55 6.58 18.67
C VAL A 415 -11.51 5.58 18.03
N LEU A 416 -12.11 5.95 16.89
CA LEU A 416 -13.01 5.05 16.15
C LEU A 416 -12.32 3.75 15.73
N ALA A 417 -11.07 3.84 15.25
CA ALA A 417 -10.27 2.67 14.86
C ALA A 417 -9.94 1.78 16.06
N GLY A 418 -9.55 2.37 17.21
CA GLY A 418 -9.28 1.62 18.44
C GLY A 418 -10.51 0.87 18.97
N CYS A 419 -11.70 1.46 18.86
CA CYS A 419 -12.96 0.78 19.19
C CYS A 419 -13.29 -0.30 18.16
N LEU A 420 -13.12 -0.01 16.88
CA LEU A 420 -13.42 -0.94 15.78
C LEU A 420 -12.55 -2.20 15.83
N VAL A 421 -11.25 -2.07 16.11
CA VAL A 421 -10.36 -3.24 16.20
C VAL A 421 -10.77 -4.17 17.34
N CYS A 422 -11.13 -3.64 18.51
CA CYS A 422 -11.65 -4.44 19.62
C CYS A 422 -12.94 -5.18 19.24
N GLY A 423 -13.89 -4.44 18.65
CA GLY A 423 -15.15 -5.03 18.16
C GLY A 423 -14.92 -6.07 17.06
N GLY A 424 -14.03 -5.80 16.12
CA GLY A 424 -13.71 -6.69 15.00
C GLY A 424 -13.09 -8.01 15.44
N VAL A 425 -12.12 -7.98 16.37
CA VAL A 425 -11.53 -9.20 16.94
C VAL A 425 -12.58 -10.05 17.62
N LEU A 426 -13.43 -9.44 18.45
CA LEU A 426 -14.52 -10.16 19.12
C LEU A 426 -15.57 -10.69 18.13
N PHE A 427 -15.87 -9.94 17.09
CA PHE A 427 -16.81 -10.33 16.04
C PHE A 427 -16.29 -11.53 15.23
N ASN A 428 -15.03 -11.50 14.81
CA ASN A 428 -14.40 -12.61 14.10
C ASN A 428 -14.40 -13.88 14.96
N ASP A 429 -13.98 -13.78 16.23
CA ASP A 429 -13.90 -14.94 17.12
C ASP A 429 -15.27 -15.49 17.53
N ARG A 430 -16.22 -14.62 17.87
CA ARG A 430 -17.50 -15.06 18.46
C ARG A 430 -18.56 -15.42 17.43
N TYR A 431 -18.65 -14.66 16.36
CA TYR A 431 -19.74 -14.76 15.38
C TYR A 431 -19.30 -15.42 14.08
N LEU A 432 -18.22 -14.95 13.45
CA LEU A 432 -17.77 -15.49 12.17
C LEU A 432 -16.96 -16.79 12.33
N LYS A 433 -16.42 -17.07 13.52
CA LYS A 433 -15.52 -18.21 13.78
C LYS A 433 -14.30 -18.21 12.85
N ILE A 434 -13.77 -17.03 12.56
CA ILE A 434 -12.53 -16.84 11.81
C ILE A 434 -11.39 -16.70 12.81
N ASP A 435 -10.43 -17.62 12.75
CA ASP A 435 -9.24 -17.58 13.61
C ASP A 435 -8.18 -16.68 12.99
N ASP A 436 -8.02 -15.50 13.57
CA ASP A 436 -7.06 -14.47 13.21
C ASP A 436 -6.06 -14.28 14.36
N PRO A 437 -4.94 -15.01 14.37
CA PRO A 437 -4.02 -15.06 15.50
C PRO A 437 -3.49 -13.72 15.98
N CYS A 438 -3.17 -12.80 15.04
CA CYS A 438 -2.59 -11.51 15.35
C CYS A 438 -3.60 -10.33 15.29
N GLY A 439 -4.86 -10.59 14.92
CA GLY A 439 -5.86 -9.54 14.73
C GLY A 439 -5.70 -8.78 13.42
N ALA A 440 -4.97 -9.34 12.44
CA ALA A 440 -4.60 -8.68 11.19
C ALA A 440 -5.82 -8.26 10.34
N ILE A 441 -6.87 -9.09 10.30
CA ILE A 441 -8.11 -8.79 9.59
C ILE A 441 -8.77 -7.54 10.19
N SER A 442 -8.86 -7.47 11.52
CA SER A 442 -9.50 -6.36 12.21
C SER A 442 -8.69 -5.07 12.13
N VAL A 443 -7.36 -5.15 12.29
CA VAL A 443 -6.45 -4.01 12.20
C VAL A 443 -6.40 -3.47 10.79
N HIS A 444 -6.20 -4.31 9.78
CA HIS A 444 -5.91 -3.86 8.42
C HIS A 444 -7.14 -3.87 7.52
N GLY A 445 -7.98 -4.90 7.57
CA GLY A 445 -9.19 -5.00 6.76
C GLY A 445 -10.24 -3.96 7.17
N TYR A 446 -10.72 -4.06 8.40
CA TYR A 446 -11.82 -3.20 8.86
C TYR A 446 -11.38 -1.77 9.09
N CYS A 447 -10.23 -1.54 9.73
CA CYS A 447 -9.75 -0.17 9.96
C CYS A 447 -9.19 0.48 8.69
N GLY A 448 -8.70 -0.32 7.71
CA GLY A 448 -8.35 0.20 6.38
C GLY A 448 -9.57 0.71 5.62
N TRP A 449 -10.67 -0.05 5.64
CA TRP A 449 -11.95 0.38 5.08
C TRP A 449 -12.46 1.67 5.77
N LEU A 450 -12.43 1.70 7.11
CA LEU A 450 -12.80 2.88 7.90
C LEU A 450 -11.96 4.10 7.49
N GLY A 451 -10.64 3.92 7.31
CA GLY A 451 -9.71 5.00 6.95
C GLY A 451 -10.08 5.67 5.64
N ALA A 452 -10.33 4.89 4.60
CA ALA A 452 -10.72 5.44 3.32
C ALA A 452 -12.09 6.15 3.37
N VAL A 453 -13.07 5.58 4.08
CA VAL A 453 -14.37 6.23 4.29
C VAL A 453 -14.22 7.52 5.09
N SER A 454 -13.24 7.59 6.02
CA SER A 454 -12.95 8.76 6.82
C SER A 454 -12.50 9.97 5.99
N VAL A 455 -11.84 9.78 4.83
CA VAL A 455 -11.60 10.88 3.87
C VAL A 455 -12.93 11.52 3.45
N GLY A 456 -13.90 10.69 3.05
CA GLY A 456 -15.21 11.16 2.62
C GLY A 456 -16.06 11.80 3.71
N ILE A 457 -15.69 11.63 4.99
CA ILE A 457 -16.41 12.24 6.12
C ILE A 457 -15.71 13.51 6.60
N PHE A 458 -14.39 13.45 6.87
CA PHE A 458 -13.64 14.43 7.65
C PHE A 458 -12.76 15.38 6.84
N ALA A 459 -12.51 15.13 5.55
CA ALA A 459 -11.66 15.98 4.73
C ALA A 459 -12.20 17.42 4.72
N ASP A 460 -11.32 18.41 4.98
CA ASP A 460 -11.69 19.79 5.29
C ASP A 460 -11.37 20.80 4.17
N GLY A 461 -10.73 20.36 3.10
CA GLY A 461 -10.38 21.19 1.96
C GLY A 461 -9.13 22.06 2.15
N ALA A 462 -8.48 22.01 3.34
CA ALA A 462 -7.28 22.79 3.61
C ALA A 462 -6.07 22.29 2.81
N TYR A 463 -6.04 20.98 2.51
CA TYR A 463 -4.95 20.32 1.80
C TYR A 463 -5.52 19.61 0.57
N GLY A 464 -5.31 20.18 -0.62
CA GLY A 464 -6.03 19.72 -1.79
C GLY A 464 -5.25 18.83 -2.73
N ALA A 465 -3.98 19.07 -2.88
CA ALA A 465 -3.19 18.36 -3.87
C ALA A 465 -2.59 17.07 -3.30
N GLY A 466 -2.87 15.96 -3.93
CA GLY A 466 -2.19 14.70 -3.70
C GLY A 466 -1.41 14.27 -4.94
N TRP A 467 -0.39 13.44 -4.79
CA TRP A 467 0.40 12.96 -5.93
C TRP A 467 -0.39 12.03 -6.85
N ASN A 468 -1.38 11.33 -6.33
CA ASN A 468 -2.23 10.37 -7.04
C ASN A 468 -3.27 11.01 -7.99
N GLY A 469 -3.01 12.23 -8.45
CA GLY A 469 -3.89 12.96 -9.35
C GLY A 469 -5.04 13.69 -8.66
N VAL A 470 -5.12 13.65 -7.36
CA VAL A 470 -6.01 14.47 -6.54
C VAL A 470 -5.36 15.83 -6.37
N GLY A 471 -5.89 16.84 -6.98
CA GLY A 471 -5.25 18.15 -6.89
C GLY A 471 -6.02 19.25 -7.59
N ALA A 472 -5.31 20.30 -7.91
CA ALA A 472 -5.83 21.57 -8.40
C ALA A 472 -6.73 21.47 -9.65
N THR A 473 -6.66 20.39 -10.40
CA THR A 473 -7.33 20.28 -11.71
C THR A 473 -8.44 19.24 -11.78
N SER A 474 -8.66 18.43 -10.74
CA SER A 474 -9.48 17.22 -10.88
C SER A 474 -10.92 17.32 -10.36
N TYR A 475 -11.24 18.27 -9.45
CA TYR A 475 -12.59 18.35 -8.89
C TYR A 475 -13.57 19.05 -9.84
N LEU A 476 -14.36 18.28 -10.57
CA LEU A 476 -15.41 18.80 -11.48
C LEU A 476 -14.91 19.88 -12.45
N GLY A 477 -13.64 19.81 -12.87
CA GLY A 477 -13.01 20.83 -13.69
C GLY A 477 -12.71 22.14 -12.95
N GLN A 478 -12.80 22.20 -11.62
CA GLN A 478 -12.46 23.36 -10.80
C GLN A 478 -11.04 23.25 -10.26
N ALA A 479 -10.14 24.03 -10.83
CA ALA A 479 -8.77 24.13 -10.36
C ALA A 479 -8.67 24.68 -8.93
N GLY A 480 -7.73 24.16 -8.15
CA GLY A 480 -7.39 24.69 -6.81
C GLY A 480 -8.34 24.31 -5.69
N ARG A 481 -9.33 23.48 -5.90
CA ARG A 481 -10.21 23.02 -4.84
C ARG A 481 -9.65 21.80 -4.11
N GLY A 482 -9.48 21.90 -2.79
CA GLY A 482 -9.06 20.82 -1.92
C GLY A 482 -10.11 19.72 -1.74
N VAL A 483 -9.68 18.54 -1.29
CA VAL A 483 -10.57 17.43 -0.96
C VAL A 483 -11.43 17.78 0.24
N THR A 484 -12.75 17.70 0.09
CA THR A 484 -13.73 17.95 1.15
C THR A 484 -14.61 16.72 1.36
N GLY A 485 -15.06 16.51 2.61
CA GLY A 485 -15.94 15.43 2.98
C GLY A 485 -17.33 15.87 3.41
N LEU A 486 -18.11 14.93 3.90
CA LEU A 486 -19.51 15.12 4.30
C LEU A 486 -19.69 16.25 5.35
N LEU A 487 -18.78 16.36 6.33
CA LEU A 487 -18.84 17.42 7.34
C LEU A 487 -18.59 18.83 6.78
N HIS A 488 -18.05 18.90 5.56
CA HIS A 488 -17.81 20.12 4.80
C HIS A 488 -18.72 20.24 3.56
N GLY A 489 -19.83 19.50 3.57
CA GLY A 489 -20.91 19.60 2.57
C GLY A 489 -20.67 18.82 1.27
N ASP A 490 -19.65 17.98 1.18
CA ASP A 490 -19.38 17.18 -0.01
C ASP A 490 -19.88 15.74 0.13
N THR A 491 -21.14 15.53 -0.21
CA THR A 491 -21.75 14.18 -0.24
C THR A 491 -21.21 13.31 -1.36
N ARG A 492 -20.72 13.88 -2.47
CA ARG A 492 -20.21 13.14 -3.62
C ARG A 492 -18.89 12.45 -3.28
N GLN A 493 -18.00 13.16 -2.61
CA GLN A 493 -16.74 12.55 -2.12
C GLN A 493 -17.03 11.41 -1.14
N PHE A 494 -18.01 11.57 -0.24
CA PHE A 494 -18.40 10.50 0.68
C PHE A 494 -18.82 9.23 -0.06
N TRP A 495 -19.70 9.35 -1.05
CA TRP A 495 -20.16 8.17 -1.83
C TRP A 495 -19.02 7.56 -2.67
N CYS A 496 -18.13 8.38 -3.20
CA CYS A 496 -16.95 7.90 -3.92
C CYS A 496 -16.06 7.05 -3.01
N GLN A 497 -15.77 7.55 -1.80
CA GLN A 497 -14.93 6.84 -0.83
C GLN A 497 -15.59 5.54 -0.34
N LEU A 498 -16.88 5.58 -0.02
CA LEU A 498 -17.61 4.39 0.43
C LEU A 498 -17.62 3.29 -0.65
N MET A 499 -17.91 3.68 -1.89
CA MET A 499 -17.90 2.75 -3.04
C MET A 499 -16.51 2.18 -3.28
N GLY A 500 -15.49 3.02 -3.37
CA GLY A 500 -14.13 2.58 -3.63
C GLY A 500 -13.58 1.68 -2.51
N ALA A 501 -13.74 2.07 -1.24
CA ALA A 501 -13.32 1.26 -0.10
C ALA A 501 -13.99 -0.13 -0.10
N THR A 502 -15.29 -0.19 -0.41
CA THR A 502 -16.02 -1.45 -0.49
C THR A 502 -15.54 -2.29 -1.69
N LEU A 503 -15.25 -1.65 -2.81
CA LEU A 503 -14.72 -2.35 -3.99
C LEU A 503 -13.35 -2.97 -3.69
N TYR A 504 -12.45 -2.27 -2.98
CA TYR A 504 -11.17 -2.83 -2.56
C TYR A 504 -11.34 -4.07 -1.69
N ALA A 505 -12.28 -4.02 -0.73
CA ALA A 505 -12.60 -5.17 0.11
C ALA A 505 -13.12 -6.38 -0.70
N VAL A 506 -14.06 -6.13 -1.62
CA VAL A 506 -14.63 -7.17 -2.51
C VAL A 506 -13.57 -7.74 -3.45
N TRP A 507 -12.73 -6.89 -4.05
CA TRP A 507 -11.64 -7.32 -4.92
C TRP A 507 -10.64 -8.20 -4.18
N ALA A 508 -10.10 -7.70 -3.06
CA ALA A 508 -9.07 -8.42 -2.32
C ALA A 508 -9.57 -9.75 -1.77
N PHE A 509 -10.76 -9.77 -1.18
CA PHE A 509 -11.38 -11.00 -0.72
C PHE A 509 -11.74 -11.93 -1.86
N GLY A 510 -12.46 -11.44 -2.86
CA GLY A 510 -13.01 -12.26 -3.94
C GLY A 510 -11.95 -12.87 -4.83
N ALA A 511 -10.96 -12.08 -5.28
CA ALA A 511 -9.88 -12.56 -6.13
C ALA A 511 -9.02 -13.60 -5.37
N THR A 512 -8.67 -13.31 -4.11
CA THR A 512 -7.90 -14.25 -3.27
C THR A 512 -8.68 -15.53 -3.03
N TYR A 513 -9.95 -15.43 -2.64
CA TYR A 513 -10.77 -16.60 -2.37
C TYR A 513 -10.93 -17.49 -3.61
N ALA A 514 -11.21 -16.91 -4.77
CA ALA A 514 -11.37 -17.65 -6.01
C ALA A 514 -10.09 -18.43 -6.40
N VAL A 515 -8.94 -17.76 -6.35
CA VAL A 515 -7.65 -18.39 -6.72
C VAL A 515 -7.26 -19.47 -5.71
N PHE A 516 -7.23 -19.14 -4.42
CA PHE A 516 -6.68 -20.05 -3.41
C PHE A 516 -7.67 -21.13 -2.96
N TRP A 517 -8.97 -20.96 -3.17
CA TRP A 517 -9.92 -22.08 -3.08
C TRP A 517 -9.58 -23.17 -4.11
N CYS A 518 -9.29 -22.79 -5.36
CA CYS A 518 -8.86 -23.75 -6.39
C CYS A 518 -7.52 -24.40 -6.04
N VAL A 519 -6.54 -23.62 -5.58
CA VAL A 519 -5.22 -24.12 -5.14
C VAL A 519 -5.40 -25.13 -4.01
N ASN A 520 -6.19 -24.79 -2.97
CA ASN A 520 -6.42 -25.66 -1.82
C ASN A 520 -7.18 -26.95 -2.17
N LYS A 521 -8.06 -26.91 -3.20
CA LYS A 521 -8.71 -28.12 -3.74
C LYS A 521 -7.75 -29.02 -4.50
N ALA A 522 -6.78 -28.44 -5.19
CA ALA A 522 -5.76 -29.21 -5.92
C ALA A 522 -4.70 -29.83 -5.00
N LYS A 523 -4.29 -29.08 -3.97
CA LYS A 523 -3.33 -29.51 -2.95
C LYS A 523 -3.57 -28.72 -1.67
N SER A 524 -3.69 -29.44 -0.54
CA SER A 524 -3.92 -28.79 0.77
C SER A 524 -2.85 -27.71 1.03
N MET A 525 -3.30 -26.51 1.34
CA MET A 525 -2.44 -25.41 1.76
C MET A 525 -2.13 -25.47 3.26
N ARG A 526 -2.87 -26.26 4.03
CA ARG A 526 -2.69 -26.45 5.47
C ARG A 526 -1.77 -27.63 5.72
N VAL A 527 -0.93 -27.54 6.75
CA VAL A 527 -0.10 -28.64 7.26
C VAL A 527 -0.97 -29.77 7.82
N ALA A 528 -0.40 -30.96 7.96
CA ALA A 528 -1.09 -32.09 8.60
C ALA A 528 -1.34 -31.78 10.09
N PRO A 529 -2.43 -32.33 10.69
CA PRO A 529 -2.77 -32.09 12.10
C PRO A 529 -1.61 -32.39 13.06
N GLU A 530 -0.87 -33.44 12.83
CA GLU A 530 0.25 -33.87 13.66
C GLU A 530 1.38 -32.81 13.65
N VAL A 531 1.66 -32.23 12.49
CA VAL A 531 2.64 -31.13 12.32
C VAL A 531 2.18 -29.87 13.05
N GLU A 532 0.88 -29.54 12.99
CA GLU A 532 0.34 -28.40 13.71
C GLU A 532 0.38 -28.60 15.25
N GLU A 533 0.17 -29.86 15.73
CA GLU A 533 0.28 -30.21 17.14
C GLU A 533 1.73 -30.18 17.63
N GLU A 534 2.68 -30.70 16.84
CA GLU A 534 4.11 -30.66 17.16
C GLU A 534 4.65 -29.23 17.13
N GLY A 535 4.33 -28.46 16.07
CA GLY A 535 4.85 -27.14 15.74
C GLY A 535 5.56 -27.17 14.39
N LEU A 536 5.53 -26.05 13.67
CA LEU A 536 5.95 -25.98 12.28
C LEU A 536 7.47 -25.74 12.10
N ASP A 537 8.18 -25.35 13.15
CA ASP A 537 9.61 -24.99 13.08
C ASP A 537 10.47 -26.16 12.56
N VAL A 538 10.40 -27.31 13.20
CA VAL A 538 11.21 -28.47 12.85
C VAL A 538 10.68 -29.19 11.60
N PRO A 539 9.35 -29.50 11.47
CA PRO A 539 8.85 -30.21 10.29
C PRO A 539 8.98 -29.45 8.98
N GLU A 540 8.87 -28.12 8.99
CA GLU A 540 8.94 -27.31 7.76
C GLU A 540 10.37 -26.82 7.46
N PHE A 541 11.23 -26.58 8.48
CA PHE A 541 12.54 -25.93 8.32
C PHE A 541 13.72 -26.67 8.95
N GLY A 542 13.48 -27.76 9.68
CA GLY A 542 14.54 -28.57 10.28
C GLY A 542 15.26 -27.93 11.47
N MET A 543 14.77 -26.77 11.97
CA MET A 543 15.39 -26.08 13.08
C MET A 543 14.35 -25.40 14.01
N PRO A 544 14.53 -25.49 15.34
CA PRO A 544 13.73 -24.73 16.28
C PRO A 544 14.27 -23.28 16.39
N ALA A 545 13.36 -22.32 16.66
CA ALA A 545 13.78 -20.94 16.93
C ALA A 545 14.58 -20.79 18.24
N TYR A 546 14.33 -21.69 19.20
CA TYR A 546 14.95 -21.72 20.53
C TYR A 546 15.60 -23.09 20.77
N PRO A 547 16.87 -23.29 20.35
CA PRO A 547 17.53 -24.61 20.41
C PRO A 547 17.66 -25.17 21.82
N GLU A 548 17.75 -24.33 22.84
CA GLU A 548 17.86 -24.73 24.24
C GLU A 548 16.63 -25.47 24.78
N ASP A 549 15.46 -25.27 24.15
CA ASP A 549 14.21 -25.97 24.50
C ASP A 549 14.00 -27.24 23.65
N ALA A 550 14.84 -27.49 22.67
CA ALA A 550 14.70 -28.63 21.79
C ALA A 550 15.41 -29.85 22.38
N ALA A 551 14.66 -30.88 22.72
CA ALA A 551 15.21 -32.18 23.09
C ALA A 551 15.81 -32.97 21.89
N VAL A 552 16.13 -32.30 20.77
CA VAL A 552 16.56 -32.93 19.52
C VAL A 552 18.01 -32.52 19.21
N PRO A 553 18.93 -33.47 18.99
CA PRO A 553 20.23 -33.17 18.39
C PRO A 553 20.02 -32.56 17.00
N ALA A 554 20.65 -31.44 16.74
CA ALA A 554 20.69 -30.88 15.38
C ALA A 554 21.42 -31.90 14.46
N SER A 555 20.67 -32.64 13.68
CA SER A 555 21.20 -33.46 12.60
C SER A 555 21.06 -32.65 11.29
N TYR A 556 22.15 -32.10 10.84
CA TYR A 556 22.28 -31.56 9.47
C TYR A 556 22.33 -32.70 8.47
#